data_7a61b0813c09d9b0005e2d7024ce6a17
#
_entry.id   7a61b0813c09d9b0005e2d7024ce6a17
#
_cell.length_a   1.000
_cell.length_b   1.000
_cell.length_c   1.000
_cell.angle_alpha   90.00
_cell.angle_beta   90.00
_cell.angle_gamma   90.00
#
_symmetry.space_group_name_H-M   'P 1'
#
loop_
_entity.id
_entity.type
_entity.pdbx_description
1 polymer ?
#
loop_
_entity_poly.entity_id
_entity_poly.type
_entity_poly.pdbx_seq_one_letter_code
_entity_poly.pdbx_strand_id
1 'polypeptide(L)'
;MMRKTKRNWTAAVCVLTAALSTTPVFAAKEKEGSTSKANTESISTDASAKDNGERTIIDHAGNEVTLPEEINRIVVTDTLPLPSVLSLYLDSAEKLVGISPVSMSAAKAGLLGELYPEILDADTSFFENSELNIESLLALEPDLVFYNAQNTELGESLTSAGLTAVAVSVTKWDYNAADTFDAWMDLLADIFPEEEEKAEAAKEYCEKVEDQIEEKTKD
;
A
#
# COMPACT_ATOMS: atom_id res chain seq x y z
N MET A 1 16.27 -26.82 -24.23
CA MET A 1 16.51 -25.60 -25.00
C MET A 1 15.27 -24.70 -24.84
N MET A 2 15.12 -24.08 -23.66
CA MET A 2 14.02 -23.17 -23.36
C MET A 2 14.49 -21.73 -23.49
N ARG A 3 13.77 -20.95 -24.26
CA ARG A 3 14.14 -19.57 -24.58
C ARG A 3 13.86 -18.68 -23.38
N LYS A 4 14.91 -17.98 -22.90
CA LYS A 4 14.77 -16.84 -21.96
C LYS A 4 13.90 -15.77 -22.61
N THR A 5 12.72 -15.54 -22.08
CA THR A 5 11.93 -14.34 -22.35
C THR A 5 12.36 -13.25 -21.37
N LYS A 6 13.19 -12.34 -21.85
CA LYS A 6 13.46 -11.10 -21.12
C LYS A 6 12.16 -10.33 -20.97
N ARG A 7 11.70 -10.13 -19.76
CA ARG A 7 10.57 -9.26 -19.44
C ARG A 7 10.99 -7.81 -19.71
N ASN A 8 10.63 -7.30 -20.90
CA ASN A 8 10.70 -5.86 -21.15
C ASN A 8 9.42 -5.22 -20.61
N TRP A 9 9.51 -4.55 -19.52
CA TRP A 9 8.45 -3.71 -19.00
C TRP A 9 8.53 -2.38 -19.76
N THR A 10 7.78 -2.28 -20.86
CA THR A 10 7.50 -1.00 -21.51
C THR A 10 6.16 -0.51 -21.02
N ALA A 11 6.19 0.58 -20.28
CA ALA A 11 5.02 1.36 -19.90
C ALA A 11 4.26 1.78 -21.17
N ALA A 12 3.06 1.25 -21.37
CA ALA A 12 2.15 1.70 -22.42
C ALA A 12 1.32 2.86 -21.91
N VAL A 13 1.73 4.06 -22.25
CA VAL A 13 0.91 5.27 -22.12
C VAL A 13 -0.17 5.20 -23.20
N CYS A 14 -1.40 4.89 -22.83
CA CYS A 14 -2.57 5.05 -23.72
C CYS A 14 -3.09 6.47 -23.65
N VAL A 15 -2.74 7.25 -24.69
CA VAL A 15 -3.41 8.52 -25.01
C VAL A 15 -4.73 8.18 -25.70
N LEU A 16 -5.86 8.42 -25.04
CA LEU A 16 -7.17 8.37 -25.68
C LEU A 16 -7.52 9.77 -26.20
N THR A 17 -7.47 9.91 -27.53
CA THR A 17 -7.97 11.06 -28.28
C THR A 17 -9.49 11.06 -28.33
N ALA A 18 -10.05 12.22 -28.03
CA ALA A 18 -11.47 12.53 -28.11
C ALA A 18 -12.01 12.48 -29.52
N ALA A 19 -13.21 11.94 -29.71
CA ALA A 19 -14.02 12.12 -30.89
C ALA A 19 -15.25 12.97 -30.57
N LEU A 20 -15.38 14.04 -31.35
CA LEU A 20 -16.51 15.00 -31.40
C LEU A 20 -17.80 14.32 -31.88
N SER A 21 -18.92 14.71 -31.30
CA SER A 21 -20.19 14.76 -32.03
C SER A 21 -21.09 15.87 -31.51
N THR A 22 -21.17 16.89 -32.29
CA THR A 22 -22.28 17.66 -32.91
C THR A 22 -23.53 17.98 -32.08
N THR A 23 -23.77 19.28 -32.08
CA THR A 23 -24.92 20.08 -31.64
C THR A 23 -26.26 19.69 -32.29
N PRO A 24 -27.41 20.23 -31.79
CA PRO A 24 -27.95 21.36 -32.49
C PRO A 24 -28.43 22.55 -31.67
N VAL A 25 -28.32 23.64 -32.35
CA VAL A 25 -28.80 25.00 -32.22
C VAL A 25 -30.29 25.14 -31.86
N PHE A 26 -30.60 26.08 -30.95
CA PHE A 26 -31.81 26.89 -31.06
C PHE A 26 -31.54 28.38 -30.75
N ALA A 27 -32.06 29.21 -31.60
CA ALA A 27 -31.75 30.62 -31.81
C ALA A 27 -32.60 31.59 -30.98
N ALA A 28 -32.01 32.81 -30.85
CA ALA A 28 -32.59 34.16 -30.85
C ALA A 28 -32.95 34.72 -29.47
N LYS A 29 -32.40 35.90 -29.07
CA LYS A 29 -32.69 37.21 -29.62
C LYS A 29 -31.84 38.30 -28.95
N GLU A 30 -31.35 39.21 -29.76
CA GLU A 30 -30.58 40.40 -29.46
C GLU A 30 -31.17 41.32 -28.38
N LYS A 31 -30.30 42.02 -27.65
CA LYS A 31 -30.29 43.50 -27.55
C LYS A 31 -28.93 44.04 -27.05
N GLU A 32 -28.55 45.05 -27.77
CA GLU A 32 -27.32 45.86 -27.75
C GLU A 32 -27.07 46.57 -26.40
N GLY A 33 -25.77 46.82 -26.17
CA GLY A 33 -25.37 48.07 -25.56
C GLY A 33 -24.18 48.07 -24.64
N SER A 34 -23.08 48.60 -25.15
CA SER A 34 -22.09 49.44 -24.49
C SER A 34 -20.76 48.82 -24.06
N THR A 35 -19.78 49.28 -24.81
CA THR A 35 -18.32 49.36 -24.66
C THR A 35 -17.82 49.60 -23.23
N SER A 36 -16.85 48.81 -22.76
CA SER A 36 -15.69 49.33 -22.03
C SER A 36 -14.50 48.36 -22.07
N LYS A 37 -13.32 48.98 -22.23
CA LYS A 37 -12.02 48.42 -22.55
C LYS A 37 -11.47 47.43 -21.54
N ALA A 38 -10.81 46.44 -22.10
CA ALA A 38 -9.58 45.75 -21.68
C ALA A 38 -9.01 46.04 -20.29
N ASN A 39 -8.85 44.99 -19.53
CA ASN A 39 -7.62 44.74 -18.78
C ASN A 39 -7.40 43.24 -18.73
N THR A 40 -6.38 42.79 -19.46
CA THR A 40 -5.87 41.43 -19.40
C THR A 40 -4.96 41.39 -18.20
N GLU A 41 -5.47 41.03 -17.04
CA GLU A 41 -4.67 40.58 -15.93
C GLU A 41 -4.64 39.05 -16.01
N SER A 42 -3.46 38.55 -16.37
CA SER A 42 -3.08 37.17 -16.23
C SER A 42 -3.10 36.82 -14.73
N ILE A 43 -4.16 36.16 -14.29
CA ILE A 43 -4.20 35.52 -12.97
C ILE A 43 -3.35 34.25 -13.11
N SER A 44 -2.07 34.39 -12.76
CA SER A 44 -1.26 33.25 -12.35
C SER A 44 -1.87 32.73 -11.02
N THR A 45 -2.72 31.74 -11.09
CA THR A 45 -3.08 30.91 -9.95
C THR A 45 -1.85 30.12 -9.56
N ASP A 46 -1.03 30.74 -8.73
CA ASP A 46 -0.07 30.08 -7.88
C ASP A 46 -0.89 29.35 -6.81
N ALA A 47 -1.41 28.17 -7.17
CA ALA A 47 -1.91 27.20 -6.23
C ALA A 47 -0.67 26.54 -5.61
N SER A 48 -0.05 27.25 -4.66
CA SER A 48 0.76 26.64 -3.65
C SER A 48 -0.18 25.71 -2.86
N ALA A 49 -0.37 24.49 -3.36
CA ALA A 49 -0.85 23.40 -2.55
C ALA A 49 0.14 23.30 -1.39
N LYS A 50 -0.34 23.53 -0.18
CA LYS A 50 0.38 23.15 1.01
C LYS A 50 0.56 21.64 0.86
N ASP A 51 1.79 21.23 0.64
CA ASP A 51 2.22 19.84 0.83
C ASP A 51 1.97 19.55 2.31
N ASN A 52 0.87 18.85 2.57
CA ASN A 52 0.46 18.47 3.93
C ASN A 52 1.22 17.24 4.41
N GLY A 53 2.27 16.79 3.69
CA GLY A 53 3.01 15.57 4.02
C GLY A 53 2.21 14.28 3.78
N GLU A 54 0.96 14.36 3.30
CA GLU A 54 0.13 13.21 2.96
C GLU A 54 0.62 12.58 1.65
N ARG A 55 0.93 11.29 1.68
CA ARG A 55 1.30 10.50 0.51
C ARG A 55 0.14 9.59 0.13
N THR A 56 -0.01 9.36 -1.18
CA THR A 56 -1.01 8.42 -1.70
C THR A 56 -0.31 7.25 -2.38
N ILE A 57 -0.71 6.04 -2.04
CA ILE A 57 -0.19 4.79 -2.59
C ILE A 57 -1.31 3.97 -3.24
N ILE A 58 -0.94 2.98 -4.05
CA ILE A 58 -1.87 1.96 -4.54
C ILE A 58 -1.57 0.64 -3.84
N ASP A 59 -2.53 0.11 -3.10
CA ASP A 59 -2.39 -1.15 -2.38
C ASP A 59 -2.54 -2.40 -3.29
N HIS A 60 -2.38 -3.59 -2.72
CA HIS A 60 -2.48 -4.82 -3.50
C HIS A 60 -3.89 -5.18 -3.97
N ALA A 61 -4.93 -4.58 -3.42
CA ALA A 61 -6.31 -4.68 -3.93
C ALA A 61 -6.59 -3.67 -5.05
N GLY A 62 -5.70 -2.69 -5.25
CA GLY A 62 -5.85 -1.61 -6.22
C GLY A 62 -6.55 -0.37 -5.66
N ASN A 63 -6.67 -0.28 -4.35
CA ASN A 63 -7.21 0.90 -3.70
C ASN A 63 -6.18 2.02 -3.65
N GLU A 64 -6.63 3.24 -3.88
CA GLU A 64 -5.86 4.45 -3.62
C GLU A 64 -5.98 4.80 -2.13
N VAL A 65 -4.86 4.77 -1.40
CA VAL A 65 -4.81 4.97 0.05
C VAL A 65 -3.95 6.18 0.37
N THR A 66 -4.53 7.18 1.03
CA THR A 66 -3.79 8.33 1.55
C THR A 66 -3.21 7.97 2.91
N LEU A 67 -1.89 8.05 3.03
CA LEU A 67 -1.15 7.76 4.25
C LEU A 67 -0.99 9.01 5.11
N PRO A 68 -0.98 8.88 6.44
CA PRO A 68 -0.61 9.99 7.31
C PRO A 68 0.88 10.36 7.15
N GLU A 69 1.25 11.55 7.56
CA GLU A 69 2.64 12.04 7.52
C GLU A 69 3.58 11.16 8.35
N GLU A 70 3.13 10.72 9.52
CA GLU A 70 3.87 9.84 10.41
C GLU A 70 3.11 8.52 10.64
N ILE A 71 3.81 7.40 10.58
CA ILE A 71 3.27 6.07 10.87
C ILE A 71 4.07 5.49 12.04
N ASN A 72 3.48 5.49 13.22
CA ASN A 72 4.08 5.02 14.46
C ASN A 72 3.28 3.89 15.12
N ARG A 73 2.03 3.68 14.68
CA ARG A 73 1.10 2.71 15.28
C ARG A 73 0.49 1.83 14.19
N ILE A 74 1.05 0.66 14.03
CA ILE A 74 0.68 -0.28 12.97
C ILE A 74 -0.07 -1.47 13.59
N VAL A 75 -1.19 -1.83 12.96
CA VAL A 75 -1.90 -3.09 13.27
C VAL A 75 -1.88 -4.01 12.06
N VAL A 76 -1.61 -5.30 12.29
CA VAL A 76 -1.69 -6.35 11.26
C VAL A 76 -2.77 -7.34 11.66
N THR A 77 -3.86 -7.39 10.87
CA THR A 77 -5.05 -8.16 11.26
C THR A 77 -4.94 -9.65 10.98
N ASP A 78 -4.60 -10.07 9.76
CA ASP A 78 -4.78 -11.46 9.33
C ASP A 78 -3.69 -12.02 8.39
N THR A 79 -2.69 -11.23 8.03
CA THR A 79 -1.60 -11.68 7.14
C THR A 79 -0.42 -12.19 7.98
N LEU A 80 -0.41 -13.49 8.29
CA LEU A 80 0.50 -14.13 9.24
C LEU A 80 1.99 -13.77 9.09
N PRO A 81 2.64 -13.81 7.91
CA PRO A 81 4.07 -13.52 7.80
C PRO A 81 4.39 -12.02 7.86
N LEU A 82 3.41 -11.13 7.68
CA LEU A 82 3.65 -9.71 7.57
C LEU A 82 4.28 -9.06 8.81
N PRO A 83 3.91 -9.40 10.07
CA PRO A 83 4.60 -8.87 11.25
C PRO A 83 6.10 -9.18 11.26
N SER A 84 6.52 -10.37 10.78
CA SER A 84 7.94 -10.72 10.68
C SER A 84 8.65 -9.89 9.60
N VAL A 85 7.99 -9.72 8.45
CA VAL A 85 8.54 -8.92 7.34
C VAL A 85 8.69 -7.46 7.76
N LEU A 86 7.66 -6.88 8.40
CA LEU A 86 7.70 -5.51 8.90
C LEU A 86 8.79 -5.30 9.96
N SER A 87 8.91 -6.23 10.92
CA SER A 87 9.94 -6.12 11.97
C SER A 87 11.35 -6.15 11.39
N LEU A 88 11.60 -7.03 10.40
CA LEU A 88 12.89 -7.08 9.69
C LEU A 88 13.11 -5.84 8.83
N TYR A 89 12.09 -5.37 8.14
CA TYR A 89 12.16 -4.21 7.26
C TYR A 89 12.46 -2.92 8.03
N LEU A 90 11.75 -2.71 9.15
CA LEU A 90 11.92 -1.55 10.02
C LEU A 90 13.08 -1.71 11.02
N ASP A 91 13.72 -2.90 11.09
CA ASP A 91 14.70 -3.28 12.11
C ASP A 91 14.20 -3.04 13.55
N SER A 92 12.89 -3.16 13.75
CA SER A 92 12.20 -2.99 15.02
C SER A 92 10.75 -3.47 14.91
N ALA A 93 10.17 -3.93 16.02
CA ALA A 93 8.74 -4.20 16.13
C ALA A 93 7.98 -3.17 17.00
N GLU A 94 8.64 -2.10 17.47
CA GLU A 94 8.03 -1.10 18.36
C GLU A 94 6.78 -0.43 17.77
N LYS A 95 6.74 -0.25 16.45
CA LYS A 95 5.59 0.32 15.75
C LYS A 95 4.40 -0.64 15.64
N LEU A 96 4.59 -1.95 15.86
CA LEU A 96 3.55 -2.97 15.78
C LEU A 96 2.75 -3.00 17.09
N VAL A 97 1.73 -2.14 17.19
CA VAL A 97 0.91 -2.02 18.40
C VAL A 97 -0.18 -3.09 18.52
N GLY A 98 -0.49 -3.78 17.41
CA GLY A 98 -1.48 -4.86 17.39
C GLY A 98 -1.20 -5.89 16.30
N ILE A 99 -1.30 -7.16 16.64
CA ILE A 99 -1.18 -8.28 15.70
C ILE A 99 -2.25 -9.34 16.00
N SER A 100 -2.57 -10.18 15.01
CA SER A 100 -3.53 -11.25 15.23
C SER A 100 -3.05 -12.26 16.29
N PRO A 101 -3.95 -12.96 17.02
CA PRO A 101 -3.58 -14.00 17.97
C PRO A 101 -2.74 -15.11 17.33
N VAL A 102 -2.95 -15.42 16.05
CA VAL A 102 -2.16 -16.42 15.32
C VAL A 102 -0.74 -15.93 15.10
N SER A 103 -0.57 -14.65 14.69
CA SER A 103 0.75 -14.01 14.55
C SER A 103 1.48 -13.94 15.89
N MET A 104 0.78 -13.60 16.98
CA MET A 104 1.36 -13.59 18.32
C MET A 104 1.83 -15.00 18.74
N SER A 105 1.03 -16.03 18.44
CA SER A 105 1.43 -17.42 18.74
C SER A 105 2.67 -17.82 17.95
N ALA A 106 2.77 -17.42 16.68
CA ALA A 106 3.95 -17.65 15.85
C ALA A 106 5.18 -16.88 16.35
N ALA A 107 5.01 -15.63 16.77
CA ALA A 107 6.10 -14.82 17.34
C ALA A 107 6.66 -15.43 18.63
N LYS A 108 5.80 -15.92 19.52
CA LYS A 108 6.19 -16.60 20.77
C LYS A 108 6.89 -17.94 20.56
N ALA A 109 6.53 -18.66 19.48
CA ALA A 109 7.08 -19.99 19.19
C ALA A 109 8.30 -19.95 18.25
N GLY A 110 8.55 -18.84 17.58
CA GLY A 110 9.58 -18.67 16.56
C GLY A 110 10.68 -17.69 16.96
N LEU A 111 11.56 -17.40 16.02
CA LEU A 111 12.69 -16.47 16.22
C LEU A 111 12.25 -15.00 16.35
N LEU A 112 11.05 -14.64 15.89
CA LEU A 112 10.62 -13.24 15.88
C LEU A 112 10.63 -12.64 17.29
N GLY A 113 10.08 -13.33 18.28
CA GLY A 113 10.06 -12.86 19.65
C GLY A 113 11.43 -12.91 20.36
N GLU A 114 12.44 -13.59 19.79
CA GLU A 114 13.82 -13.57 20.27
C GLU A 114 14.60 -12.41 19.66
N LEU A 115 14.37 -12.12 18.36
CA LEU A 115 15.06 -11.05 17.62
C LEU A 115 14.49 -9.67 17.93
N TYR A 116 13.16 -9.58 18.03
CA TYR A 116 12.41 -8.37 18.28
C TYR A 116 11.42 -8.60 19.43
N PRO A 117 11.90 -8.65 20.68
CA PRO A 117 11.06 -9.02 21.84
C PRO A 117 9.89 -8.06 22.09
N GLU A 118 9.97 -6.82 21.63
CA GLU A 118 8.90 -5.83 21.69
C GLU A 118 7.63 -6.25 20.95
N ILE A 119 7.71 -7.18 19.98
CA ILE A 119 6.53 -7.74 19.31
C ILE A 119 5.58 -8.46 20.29
N LEU A 120 6.11 -8.95 21.40
CA LEU A 120 5.34 -9.68 22.41
C LEU A 120 4.44 -8.76 23.23
N ASP A 121 4.66 -7.45 23.17
CA ASP A 121 3.85 -6.41 23.80
C ASP A 121 2.69 -5.97 22.92
N ALA A 122 2.67 -6.38 21.64
CA ALA A 122 1.57 -6.05 20.72
C ALA A 122 0.23 -6.60 21.22
N ASP A 123 -0.81 -5.79 21.12
CA ASP A 123 -2.17 -6.16 21.55
C ASP A 123 -2.77 -7.21 20.60
N THR A 124 -3.56 -8.10 21.15
CA THR A 124 -4.34 -9.11 20.40
C THR A 124 -5.82 -9.09 20.79
N SER A 125 -6.23 -8.21 21.72
CA SER A 125 -7.58 -8.17 22.29
C SER A 125 -8.64 -7.62 21.35
N PHE A 126 -8.23 -7.04 20.22
CA PHE A 126 -9.15 -6.64 19.16
C PHE A 126 -9.71 -7.84 18.35
N PHE A 127 -9.36 -9.08 18.73
CA PHE A 127 -10.00 -10.30 18.29
C PHE A 127 -10.82 -10.93 19.43
N GLU A 128 -12.11 -11.15 19.18
CA GLU A 128 -13.02 -11.86 20.08
C GLU A 128 -13.55 -13.11 19.37
N ASN A 129 -13.36 -14.30 19.95
CA ASN A 129 -13.83 -15.57 19.35
C ASN A 129 -13.39 -15.78 17.89
N SER A 130 -12.18 -15.32 17.53
CA SER A 130 -11.61 -15.32 16.17
C SER A 130 -12.25 -14.33 15.19
N GLU A 131 -13.14 -13.46 15.65
CA GLU A 131 -13.70 -12.37 14.89
C GLU A 131 -13.03 -11.04 15.27
N LEU A 132 -12.79 -10.17 14.30
CA LEU A 132 -12.19 -8.87 14.53
C LEU A 132 -13.24 -7.90 15.05
N ASN A 133 -12.95 -7.24 16.18
CA ASN A 133 -13.77 -6.20 16.77
C ASN A 133 -13.20 -4.82 16.40
N ILE A 134 -13.90 -4.12 15.54
CA ILE A 134 -13.48 -2.79 15.03
C ILE A 134 -13.39 -1.76 16.18
N GLU A 135 -14.29 -1.79 17.18
CA GLU A 135 -14.24 -0.84 18.29
C GLU A 135 -13.00 -1.04 19.16
N SER A 136 -12.64 -2.30 19.43
CA SER A 136 -11.42 -2.64 20.16
C SER A 136 -10.16 -2.28 19.35
N LEU A 137 -10.21 -2.43 18.02
CA LEU A 137 -9.13 -2.03 17.12
C LEU A 137 -8.96 -0.51 17.10
N LEU A 138 -10.05 0.26 17.01
CA LEU A 138 -10.02 1.72 17.10
C LEU A 138 -9.43 2.23 18.44
N ALA A 139 -9.63 1.50 19.53
CA ALA A 139 -9.06 1.86 20.83
C ALA A 139 -7.52 1.75 20.87
N LEU A 140 -6.91 1.06 19.91
CA LEU A 140 -5.46 1.04 19.72
C LEU A 140 -4.94 2.29 19.01
N GLU A 141 -5.81 3.18 18.51
CA GLU A 141 -5.48 4.40 17.78
C GLU A 141 -4.40 4.14 16.69
N PRO A 142 -4.62 3.19 15.74
CA PRO A 142 -3.61 2.88 14.74
C PRO A 142 -3.54 3.97 13.68
N ASP A 143 -2.31 4.30 13.25
CA ASP A 143 -2.05 5.16 12.08
C ASP A 143 -2.26 4.39 10.78
N LEU A 144 -2.01 3.07 10.82
CA LEU A 144 -2.08 2.18 9.67
C LEU A 144 -2.55 0.78 10.08
N VAL A 145 -3.49 0.23 9.31
CA VAL A 145 -3.98 -1.15 9.49
C VAL A 145 -3.73 -1.95 8.22
N PHE A 146 -2.93 -3.00 8.32
CA PHE A 146 -2.76 -3.96 7.23
C PHE A 146 -3.81 -5.07 7.33
N TYR A 147 -4.41 -5.41 6.19
CA TYR A 147 -5.38 -6.50 6.07
C TYR A 147 -5.14 -7.32 4.80
N ASN A 148 -5.71 -8.54 4.74
CA ASN A 148 -5.59 -9.40 3.57
C ASN A 148 -6.45 -8.87 2.41
N ALA A 149 -5.84 -8.63 1.26
CA ALA A 149 -6.49 -8.12 0.05
C ALA A 149 -7.68 -8.95 -0.43
N GLN A 150 -7.79 -10.22 -0.03
CA GLN A 150 -8.93 -11.07 -0.34
C GLN A 150 -10.14 -10.82 0.58
N ASN A 151 -9.93 -10.14 1.72
CA ASN A 151 -10.99 -9.83 2.67
C ASN A 151 -11.54 -8.41 2.41
N THR A 152 -12.25 -8.26 1.30
CA THR A 152 -12.79 -6.97 0.86
C THR A 152 -13.81 -6.39 1.86
N GLU A 153 -14.61 -7.24 2.52
CA GLU A 153 -15.59 -6.84 3.53
C GLU A 153 -14.90 -6.21 4.75
N LEU A 154 -13.75 -6.76 5.16
CA LEU A 154 -12.94 -6.18 6.23
C LEU A 154 -12.36 -4.82 5.80
N GLY A 155 -11.80 -4.73 4.59
CA GLY A 155 -11.27 -3.49 4.05
C GLY A 155 -12.31 -2.37 4.02
N GLU A 156 -13.53 -2.66 3.55
CA GLU A 156 -14.65 -1.72 3.56
C GLU A 156 -15.06 -1.31 5.00
N SER A 157 -15.05 -2.26 5.93
CA SER A 157 -15.38 -2.00 7.35
C SER A 157 -14.34 -1.11 8.02
N LEU A 158 -13.05 -1.38 7.80
CA LEU A 158 -11.94 -0.56 8.33
C LEU A 158 -12.00 0.88 7.80
N THR A 159 -12.15 1.03 6.49
CA THR A 159 -12.24 2.34 5.83
C THR A 159 -13.49 3.11 6.30
N SER A 160 -14.64 2.43 6.43
CA SER A 160 -15.87 3.04 6.93
C SER A 160 -15.76 3.49 8.39
N ALA A 161 -14.91 2.84 9.18
CA ALA A 161 -14.58 3.25 10.54
C ALA A 161 -13.58 4.43 10.61
N GLY A 162 -13.09 4.91 9.46
CA GLY A 162 -12.15 6.02 9.37
C GLY A 162 -10.69 5.63 9.56
N LEU A 163 -10.35 4.34 9.46
CA LEU A 163 -8.99 3.84 9.57
C LEU A 163 -8.27 3.89 8.22
N THR A 164 -6.99 4.22 8.24
CA THR A 164 -6.10 4.05 7.07
C THR A 164 -5.81 2.57 6.91
N ALA A 165 -6.46 1.93 5.93
CA ALA A 165 -6.35 0.50 5.70
C ALA A 165 -5.61 0.19 4.41
N VAL A 166 -4.60 -0.68 4.47
CA VAL A 166 -3.78 -1.10 3.33
C VAL A 166 -3.91 -2.60 3.12
N ALA A 167 -4.34 -2.97 1.93
CA ALA A 167 -4.49 -4.36 1.52
C ALA A 167 -3.15 -4.99 1.13
N VAL A 168 -2.83 -6.15 1.71
CA VAL A 168 -1.65 -6.94 1.37
C VAL A 168 -2.08 -8.30 0.82
N SER A 169 -1.57 -8.69 -0.34
CA SER A 169 -1.91 -9.97 -0.97
C SER A 169 -0.77 -10.97 -0.87
N VAL A 170 -1.12 -12.23 -0.62
CA VAL A 170 -0.23 -13.40 -0.70
C VAL A 170 -0.50 -14.26 -1.94
N THR A 171 -1.56 -13.97 -2.69
CA THR A 171 -2.08 -14.84 -3.75
C THR A 171 -2.16 -14.19 -5.12
N LYS A 172 -2.01 -12.85 -5.19
CA LYS A 172 -2.16 -12.07 -6.44
C LYS A 172 -1.19 -12.51 -7.54
N TRP A 173 -0.06 -13.10 -7.18
CA TRP A 173 1.00 -13.54 -8.09
C TRP A 173 1.07 -15.07 -8.19
N ASP A 174 -0.10 -15.73 -8.24
CA ASP A 174 -0.22 -17.18 -8.42
C ASP A 174 0.57 -18.01 -7.38
N TYR A 175 0.66 -17.49 -6.15
CA TYR A 175 1.47 -18.07 -5.05
C TYR A 175 2.98 -18.15 -5.35
N ASN A 176 3.48 -17.39 -6.33
CA ASN A 176 4.91 -17.25 -6.53
C ASN A 176 5.52 -16.45 -5.36
N ALA A 177 6.41 -17.09 -4.60
CA ALA A 177 6.98 -16.50 -3.40
C ALA A 177 7.89 -15.31 -3.71
N ALA A 178 8.68 -15.37 -4.79
CA ALA A 178 9.57 -14.29 -5.19
C ALA A 178 8.79 -13.07 -5.71
N ASP A 179 7.84 -13.29 -6.63
CA ASP A 179 6.98 -12.21 -7.14
C ASP A 179 6.16 -11.56 -5.99
N THR A 180 5.71 -12.36 -5.03
CA THR A 180 4.98 -11.87 -3.85
C THR A 180 5.90 -11.03 -2.95
N PHE A 181 7.13 -11.50 -2.72
CA PHE A 181 8.11 -10.80 -1.88
C PHE A 181 8.51 -9.47 -2.52
N ASP A 182 8.82 -9.46 -3.82
CA ASP A 182 9.14 -8.23 -4.55
C ASP A 182 8.03 -7.19 -4.45
N ALA A 183 6.78 -7.62 -4.66
CA ALA A 183 5.63 -6.72 -4.56
C ALA A 183 5.39 -6.20 -3.13
N TRP A 184 5.71 -7.01 -2.10
CA TRP A 184 5.65 -6.55 -0.71
C TRP A 184 6.74 -5.50 -0.43
N MET A 185 7.96 -5.72 -0.96
CA MET A 185 9.05 -4.75 -0.81
C MET A 185 8.72 -3.43 -1.51
N ASP A 186 8.13 -3.47 -2.72
CA ASP A 186 7.68 -2.28 -3.42
C ASP A 186 6.62 -1.51 -2.60
N LEU A 187 5.60 -2.21 -2.08
CA LEU A 187 4.57 -1.60 -1.24
C LEU A 187 5.14 -0.99 0.05
N LEU A 188 6.08 -1.68 0.70
CA LEU A 188 6.70 -1.17 1.92
C LEU A 188 7.61 0.03 1.64
N ALA A 189 8.29 0.09 0.49
CA ALA A 189 9.06 1.26 0.07
C ALA A 189 8.14 2.47 -0.20
N ASP A 190 6.97 2.25 -0.80
CA ASP A 190 5.96 3.30 -0.98
C ASP A 190 5.42 3.82 0.36
N ILE A 191 5.28 2.95 1.37
CA ILE A 191 4.78 3.31 2.71
C ILE A 191 5.88 3.96 3.56
N PHE A 192 7.11 3.46 3.49
CA PHE A 192 8.27 3.89 4.28
C PHE A 192 9.44 4.26 3.35
N PRO A 193 9.36 5.39 2.62
CA PRO A 193 10.38 5.76 1.63
C PRO A 193 11.76 6.01 2.25
N GLU A 194 11.82 6.28 3.54
CA GLU A 194 13.08 6.38 4.28
C GLU A 194 13.86 5.06 4.36
N GLU A 195 13.19 3.93 4.11
CA GLU A 195 13.75 2.57 4.14
C GLU A 195 13.83 1.92 2.74
N GLU A 196 13.64 2.69 1.66
CA GLU A 196 13.63 2.20 0.26
C GLU A 196 14.89 1.39 -0.09
N GLU A 197 16.07 1.81 0.40
CA GLU A 197 17.32 1.09 0.19
C GLU A 197 17.28 -0.34 0.74
N LYS A 198 16.53 -0.60 1.81
CA LYS A 198 16.35 -1.95 2.36
C LYS A 198 15.49 -2.82 1.44
N ALA A 199 14.44 -2.24 0.84
CA ALA A 199 13.60 -2.95 -0.12
C ALA A 199 14.43 -3.40 -1.32
N GLU A 200 15.22 -2.51 -1.91
CA GLU A 200 16.09 -2.82 -3.04
C GLU A 200 17.13 -3.89 -2.68
N ALA A 201 17.80 -3.75 -1.54
CA ALA A 201 18.79 -4.74 -1.07
C ALA A 201 18.16 -6.12 -0.82
N ALA A 202 16.94 -6.18 -0.29
CA ALA A 202 16.21 -7.42 -0.05
C ALA A 202 15.82 -8.11 -1.36
N LYS A 203 15.34 -7.37 -2.37
CA LYS A 203 15.01 -7.88 -3.71
C LYS A 203 16.25 -8.42 -4.41
N GLU A 204 17.37 -7.66 -4.40
CA GLU A 204 18.65 -8.11 -4.97
C GLU A 204 19.16 -9.40 -4.32
N TYR A 205 18.99 -9.53 -3.00
CA TYR A 205 19.36 -10.75 -2.29
C TYR A 205 18.48 -11.94 -2.69
N CYS A 206 17.16 -11.74 -2.83
CA CYS A 206 16.23 -12.76 -3.29
C CYS A 206 16.58 -13.27 -4.69
N GLU A 207 16.85 -12.36 -5.64
CA GLU A 207 17.27 -12.70 -7.01
C GLU A 207 18.58 -13.53 -7.02
N LYS A 208 19.56 -13.16 -6.20
CA LYS A 208 20.81 -13.94 -6.05
C LYS A 208 20.57 -15.35 -5.53
N VAL A 209 19.64 -15.51 -4.58
CA VAL A 209 19.29 -16.83 -4.04
C VAL A 209 18.60 -17.69 -5.10
N GLU A 210 17.69 -17.11 -5.89
CA GLU A 210 17.03 -17.80 -7.00
C GLU A 210 18.05 -18.26 -8.05
N ASP A 211 18.98 -17.40 -8.46
CA ASP A 211 20.05 -17.74 -9.42
C ASP A 211 20.92 -18.91 -8.88
N GLN A 212 21.26 -18.90 -7.60
CA GLN A 212 22.01 -19.98 -6.96
C GLN A 212 21.25 -21.32 -6.93
N ILE A 213 19.94 -21.27 -6.68
CA ILE A 213 19.08 -22.46 -6.70
C ILE A 213 19.03 -22.99 -8.15
N GLU A 214 18.78 -22.13 -9.13
CA GLU A 214 18.76 -22.52 -10.52
C GLU A 214 20.09 -23.18 -10.94
N GLU A 215 21.23 -22.60 -10.56
CA GLU A 215 22.54 -23.12 -10.91
C GLU A 215 22.78 -24.53 -10.31
N LYS A 216 22.38 -24.74 -9.06
CA LYS A 216 22.56 -26.03 -8.34
C LYS A 216 21.56 -27.12 -8.74
N THR A 217 20.44 -26.75 -9.35
CA THR A 217 19.37 -27.67 -9.76
C THR A 217 19.34 -27.92 -11.28
N LYS A 218 20.28 -27.36 -12.02
CA LYS A 218 20.52 -27.68 -13.45
C LYS A 218 21.29 -28.99 -13.56
N ASP A 219 20.57 -30.12 -13.54
CA ASP A 219 21.07 -31.44 -13.98
C ASP A 219 20.63 -31.76 -15.42
#